data_34f812fed6657b298c41040e49e3ff9a
#
_entry.id   34f812fed6657b298c41040e49e3ff9a
#
_cell.length_a   1.000
_cell.length_b   1.000
_cell.length_c   1.000
_cell.angle_alpha   90.00
_cell.angle_beta   90.00
_cell.angle_gamma   90.00
#
_symmetry.space_group_name_H-M   'P 1'
#
loop_
_entity.id
_entity.type
_entity.pdbx_description
1 polymer ?
#
loop_
_entity_poly.entity_id
_entity_poly.type
_entity_poly.pdbx_seq_one_letter_code
_entity_poly.pdbx_strand_id
1 'polypeptide(L)'
;LGGYEGIEKAGALQSWLFRAARLVVDTGLNARKWSVAQATDYMVSNVGFTRARSQREVERYCASPGQACSYKIGQNEWVRQRKRAEKALGRKFDVRQFHDILREGIMPLDQLDKRVDAWIAKMKAG
;
A
#
# COMPACT_ATOMS: atom_id res chain seq x y z
N LEU A 1 -4.08 13.54 -2.00
CA LEU A 1 -3.98 14.33 -0.73
C LEU A 1 -4.83 15.60 -0.75
N GLY A 2 -5.50 15.91 -1.83
CA GLY A 2 -6.30 17.14 -1.97
C GLY A 2 -7.55 17.22 -1.07
N GLY A 3 -7.84 16.21 -0.26
CA GLY A 3 -8.97 16.22 0.66
C GLY A 3 -8.59 16.40 2.14
N TYR A 4 -7.30 16.56 2.46
CA TYR A 4 -6.82 16.71 3.83
C TYR A 4 -6.09 18.03 4.01
N GLU A 5 -6.40 18.77 5.08
CA GLU A 5 -5.76 20.03 5.44
C GLU A 5 -5.22 20.00 6.87
N GLY A 6 -4.26 20.87 7.18
CA GLY A 6 -3.71 21.03 8.52
C GLY A 6 -3.28 19.72 9.19
N ILE A 7 -3.80 19.46 10.39
CA ILE A 7 -3.45 18.30 11.21
C ILE A 7 -3.92 16.97 10.59
N GLU A 8 -5.01 16.99 9.82
CA GLU A 8 -5.50 15.80 9.12
C GLU A 8 -4.53 15.34 8.04
N LYS A 9 -3.90 16.28 7.35
CA LYS A 9 -2.86 15.99 6.38
C LYS A 9 -1.64 15.33 7.05
N ALA A 10 -1.23 15.81 8.22
CA ALA A 10 -0.15 15.20 8.99
C ALA A 10 -0.50 13.76 9.39
N GLY A 11 -1.73 13.52 9.86
CA GLY A 11 -2.22 12.18 10.19
C GLY A 11 -2.25 11.24 8.98
N ALA A 12 -2.69 11.73 7.83
CA ALA A 12 -2.68 10.95 6.58
C ALA A 12 -1.25 10.58 6.15
N LEU A 13 -0.31 11.52 6.22
CA LEU A 13 1.10 11.28 5.91
C LEU A 13 1.73 10.28 6.89
N GLN A 14 1.46 10.41 8.20
CA GLN A 14 1.91 9.43 9.20
C GLN A 14 1.36 8.03 8.91
N SER A 15 0.09 7.92 8.51
CA SER A 15 -0.52 6.65 8.12
C SER A 15 0.18 6.00 6.92
N TRP A 16 0.61 6.79 5.95
CA TRP A 16 1.35 6.30 4.80
C TRP A 16 2.78 5.90 5.15
N LEU A 17 3.44 6.72 5.96
CA LEU A 17 4.77 6.42 6.50
C LEU A 17 4.75 5.11 7.29
N PHE A 18 3.75 4.92 8.14
CA PHE A 18 3.55 3.68 8.87
C PHE A 18 3.46 2.46 7.94
N ARG A 19 2.67 2.55 6.87
CA ARG A 19 2.56 1.45 5.89
C ARG A 19 3.87 1.19 5.13
N ALA A 20 4.67 2.22 4.88
CA ALA A 20 5.98 2.07 4.28
C ALA A 20 6.98 1.42 5.27
N ALA A 21 6.98 1.86 6.53
CA ALA A 21 7.83 1.29 7.58
C ALA A 21 7.57 -0.21 7.82
N ARG A 22 6.32 -0.66 7.66
CA ARG A 22 5.96 -2.08 7.74
C ARG A 22 6.74 -2.95 6.76
N LEU A 23 7.01 -2.48 5.54
CA LEU A 23 7.82 -3.23 4.57
C LEU A 23 9.21 -3.51 5.12
N VAL A 24 9.83 -2.50 5.73
CA VAL A 24 11.18 -2.62 6.28
C VAL A 24 11.19 -3.54 7.50
N VAL A 25 10.25 -3.34 8.42
CA VAL A 25 10.22 -4.05 9.70
C VAL A 25 9.82 -5.51 9.53
N ASP A 26 8.79 -5.81 8.74
CA ASP A 26 8.35 -7.18 8.49
C ASP A 26 9.47 -8.00 7.80
N THR A 27 10.07 -7.44 6.76
CA THR A 27 11.22 -8.09 6.09
C THR A 27 12.47 -8.13 6.96
N GLY A 28 12.68 -7.12 7.80
CA GLY A 28 13.75 -7.09 8.80
C GLY A 28 13.66 -8.27 9.75
N LEU A 29 12.49 -8.45 10.35
CA LEU A 29 12.21 -9.55 11.29
C LEU A 29 12.30 -10.93 10.63
N ASN A 30 11.52 -11.12 9.57
CA ASN A 30 11.24 -12.46 9.03
C ASN A 30 12.26 -12.93 7.97
N ALA A 31 13.01 -12.02 7.33
CA ALA A 31 14.00 -12.37 6.32
C ALA A 31 15.44 -11.96 6.69
N ARG A 32 15.63 -10.99 7.59
CA ARG A 32 16.95 -10.43 7.92
C ARG A 32 17.37 -10.61 9.38
N LYS A 33 16.64 -11.43 10.15
CA LYS A 33 16.95 -11.78 11.53
C LYS A 33 17.05 -10.57 12.49
N TRP A 34 16.27 -9.51 12.23
CA TRP A 34 16.18 -8.43 13.20
C TRP A 34 15.57 -8.91 14.51
N SER A 35 16.08 -8.40 15.62
CA SER A 35 15.42 -8.59 16.92
C SER A 35 14.14 -7.76 17.01
N VAL A 36 13.22 -8.18 17.89
CA VAL A 36 12.01 -7.40 18.22
C VAL A 36 12.39 -6.01 18.73
N ALA A 37 13.48 -5.89 19.49
CA ALA A 37 13.97 -4.60 19.98
C ALA A 37 14.40 -3.67 18.84
N GLN A 38 15.23 -4.15 17.90
CA GLN A 38 15.64 -3.38 16.72
C GLN A 38 14.44 -2.92 15.87
N ALA A 39 13.50 -3.82 15.63
CA ALA A 39 12.28 -3.54 14.88
C ALA A 39 11.40 -2.48 15.57
N THR A 40 11.27 -2.59 16.90
CA THR A 40 10.54 -1.62 17.72
C THR A 40 11.20 -0.24 17.69
N ASP A 41 12.52 -0.18 17.84
CA ASP A 41 13.28 1.07 17.79
C ASP A 41 13.15 1.75 16.42
N TYR A 42 13.20 0.96 15.34
CA TYR A 42 12.96 1.48 14.00
C TYR A 42 11.57 2.13 13.86
N MET A 43 10.51 1.48 14.37
CA MET A 43 9.16 2.01 14.32
C MET A 43 8.99 3.29 15.15
N VAL A 44 9.57 3.33 16.34
CA VAL A 44 9.55 4.53 17.21
C VAL A 44 10.24 5.70 16.51
N SER A 45 11.46 5.48 15.99
CA SER A 45 12.29 6.54 15.41
C SER A 45 11.74 7.06 14.08
N ASN A 46 11.14 6.20 13.25
CA ASN A 46 10.74 6.57 11.89
C ASN A 46 9.26 6.91 11.74
N VAL A 47 8.37 6.36 12.59
CA VAL A 47 6.92 6.58 12.49
C VAL A 47 6.40 7.53 13.56
N GLY A 48 7.15 7.68 14.67
CA GLY A 48 6.74 8.52 15.80
C GLY A 48 5.64 7.91 16.66
N PHE A 49 5.47 6.59 16.63
CA PHE A 49 4.56 5.89 17.53
C PHE A 49 5.21 5.69 18.90
N THR A 50 4.38 5.58 19.96
CA THR A 50 4.86 5.19 21.28
C THR A 50 5.52 3.82 21.23
N ARG A 51 6.49 3.56 22.11
CA ARG A 51 7.18 2.26 22.19
C ARG A 51 6.21 1.10 22.39
N ALA A 52 5.23 1.25 23.29
CA ALA A 52 4.24 0.20 23.54
C ALA A 52 3.38 -0.14 22.31
N ARG A 53 2.99 0.87 21.52
CA ARG A 53 2.27 0.66 20.25
C ARG A 53 3.16 -0.02 19.22
N SER A 54 4.39 0.45 19.07
CA SER A 54 5.37 -0.10 18.14
C SER A 54 5.68 -1.55 18.43
N GLN A 55 5.88 -1.91 19.70
CA GLN A 55 6.15 -3.27 20.11
C GLN A 55 5.00 -4.22 19.78
N ARG A 56 3.76 -3.86 20.09
CA ARG A 56 2.58 -4.69 19.74
C ARG A 56 2.47 -4.93 18.22
N GLU A 57 2.77 -3.90 17.42
CA GLU A 57 2.78 -4.06 15.97
C GLU A 57 3.90 -5.03 15.52
N VAL A 58 5.10 -4.90 16.07
CA VAL A 58 6.24 -5.78 15.76
C VAL A 58 5.96 -7.24 16.15
N GLU A 59 5.42 -7.48 17.34
CA GLU A 59 5.01 -8.82 17.79
C GLU A 59 3.98 -9.44 16.84
N ARG A 60 3.03 -8.64 16.34
CA ARG A 60 2.06 -9.09 15.34
C ARG A 60 2.71 -9.49 14.02
N TYR A 61 3.78 -8.82 13.59
CA TYR A 61 4.52 -9.18 12.37
C TYR A 61 5.30 -10.49 12.53
N CYS A 62 5.75 -10.81 13.74
CA CYS A 62 6.32 -12.12 14.03
C CYS A 62 5.28 -13.25 13.93
N ALA A 63 4.04 -12.99 14.37
CA ALA A 63 2.96 -13.96 14.31
C ALA A 63 2.36 -14.15 12.90
N SER A 64 2.49 -13.15 12.02
CA SER A 64 1.93 -13.16 10.67
C SER A 64 2.91 -12.58 9.65
N PRO A 65 3.98 -13.31 9.30
CA PRO A 65 5.00 -12.86 8.36
C PRO A 65 4.40 -12.46 7.00
N GLY A 66 4.83 -11.30 6.48
CA GLY A 66 4.41 -10.79 5.17
C GLY A 66 3.04 -10.10 5.13
N GLN A 67 2.17 -10.30 6.13
CA GLN A 67 0.85 -9.66 6.14
C GLN A 67 0.95 -8.13 6.17
N ALA A 68 1.87 -7.57 6.93
CA ALA A 68 2.05 -6.13 7.03
C ALA A 68 2.55 -5.50 5.72
N CYS A 69 3.26 -6.25 4.88
CA CYS A 69 3.75 -5.81 3.57
C CYS A 69 2.63 -5.62 2.55
N SER A 70 1.54 -6.38 2.64
CA SER A 70 0.46 -6.43 1.64
C SER A 70 -0.17 -5.05 1.38
N TYR A 71 -0.29 -4.23 2.40
CA TYR A 71 -0.88 -2.88 2.30
C TYR A 71 -0.12 -1.96 1.36
N LYS A 72 1.20 -1.86 1.55
CA LYS A 72 2.01 -0.94 0.73
C LYS A 72 2.30 -1.51 -0.65
N ILE A 73 2.50 -2.81 -0.76
CA ILE A 73 2.68 -3.51 -2.04
C ILE A 73 1.40 -3.35 -2.88
N GLY A 74 0.24 -3.64 -2.32
CA GLY A 74 -1.05 -3.47 -3.00
C GLY A 74 -1.31 -2.02 -3.41
N GLN A 75 -1.05 -1.05 -2.52
CA GLN A 75 -1.17 0.37 -2.85
C GLN A 75 -0.26 0.77 -4.03
N ASN A 76 1.01 0.35 -4.00
CA ASN A 76 1.96 0.66 -5.07
C ASN A 76 1.49 0.08 -6.40
N GLU A 77 0.95 -1.15 -6.39
CA GLU A 77 0.44 -1.80 -7.57
C GLU A 77 -0.78 -1.06 -8.14
N TRP A 78 -1.77 -0.69 -7.31
CA TRP A 78 -2.92 0.09 -7.74
C TRP A 78 -2.52 1.44 -8.34
N VAL A 79 -1.55 2.14 -7.73
CA VAL A 79 -1.01 3.40 -8.26
C VAL A 79 -0.31 3.18 -9.60
N ARG A 80 0.46 2.10 -9.73
CA ARG A 80 1.13 1.71 -10.99
C ARG A 80 0.10 1.46 -12.10
N GLN A 81 -0.92 0.67 -11.81
CA GLN A 81 -1.98 0.33 -12.76
C GLN A 81 -2.77 1.57 -13.19
N ARG A 82 -3.12 2.44 -12.24
CA ARG A 82 -3.78 3.71 -12.56
C ARG A 82 -2.95 4.56 -13.51
N LYS A 83 -1.67 4.79 -13.20
CA LYS A 83 -0.78 5.57 -14.07
C LYS A 83 -0.65 4.96 -15.47
N ARG A 84 -0.59 3.63 -15.57
CA ARG A 84 -0.57 2.90 -16.84
C ARG A 84 -1.84 3.14 -17.64
N ALA A 85 -3.00 3.05 -17.00
CA ALA A 85 -4.29 3.31 -17.61
C ALA A 85 -4.45 4.78 -18.07
N GLU A 86 -4.06 5.73 -17.22
CA GLU A 86 -4.04 7.18 -17.56
C GLU A 86 -3.20 7.44 -18.81
N LYS A 87 -1.98 6.86 -18.87
CA LYS A 87 -1.09 7.00 -20.02
C LYS A 87 -1.68 6.36 -21.29
N ALA A 88 -2.32 5.20 -21.16
CA ALA A 88 -2.85 4.45 -22.31
C ALA A 88 -4.10 5.05 -22.93
N LEU A 89 -4.94 5.72 -22.12
CA LEU A 89 -6.24 6.24 -22.51
C LEU A 89 -6.27 7.77 -22.70
N GLY A 90 -5.29 8.50 -22.12
CA GLY A 90 -5.24 9.94 -22.21
C GLY A 90 -6.57 10.58 -21.77
N ARG A 91 -7.19 11.39 -22.66
CA ARG A 91 -8.48 12.06 -22.37
C ARG A 91 -9.67 11.12 -22.21
N LYS A 92 -9.57 9.87 -22.62
CA LYS A 92 -10.62 8.85 -22.40
C LYS A 92 -10.55 8.23 -21.00
N PHE A 93 -9.52 8.51 -20.19
CA PHE A 93 -9.41 7.97 -18.85
C PHE A 93 -10.43 8.59 -17.90
N ASP A 94 -11.26 7.76 -17.29
CA ASP A 94 -12.15 8.13 -16.19
C ASP A 94 -11.80 7.33 -14.94
N VAL A 95 -11.41 8.04 -13.88
CA VAL A 95 -11.01 7.43 -12.61
C VAL A 95 -12.15 6.66 -11.93
N ARG A 96 -13.42 7.09 -12.12
CA ARG A 96 -14.58 6.40 -11.53
C ARG A 96 -14.75 5.04 -12.16
N GLN A 97 -14.69 4.96 -13.49
CA GLN A 97 -14.75 3.70 -14.22
C GLN A 97 -13.56 2.79 -13.92
N PHE A 98 -12.36 3.37 -13.71
CA PHE A 98 -11.21 2.59 -13.25
C PHE A 98 -11.45 1.99 -11.87
N HIS A 99 -12.07 2.72 -10.96
CA HIS A 99 -12.41 2.23 -9.63
C HIS A 99 -13.49 1.14 -9.63
N ASP A 100 -14.29 1.00 -10.69
CA ASP A 100 -15.25 -0.09 -10.80
C ASP A 100 -14.58 -1.48 -10.80
N ILE A 101 -13.30 -1.56 -11.19
CA ILE A 101 -12.51 -2.80 -11.07
C ILE A 101 -12.44 -3.28 -9.61
N LEU A 102 -12.44 -2.38 -8.61
CA LEU A 102 -12.47 -2.74 -7.19
C LEU A 102 -13.76 -3.48 -6.78
N ARG A 103 -14.86 -3.28 -7.51
CA ARG A 103 -16.16 -3.92 -7.23
C ARG A 103 -16.21 -5.38 -7.69
N GLU A 104 -15.24 -5.80 -8.49
CA GLU A 104 -15.15 -7.19 -8.98
C GLU A 104 -14.62 -8.16 -7.91
N GLY A 105 -14.22 -7.63 -6.74
CA GLY A 105 -13.77 -8.42 -5.61
C GLY A 105 -12.26 -8.53 -5.48
N ILE A 106 -11.82 -9.45 -4.62
CA ILE A 106 -10.41 -9.68 -4.31
C ILE A 106 -9.78 -10.49 -5.44
N MET A 107 -8.62 -10.04 -5.91
CA MET A 107 -7.84 -10.75 -6.92
C MET A 107 -6.32 -10.66 -6.63
N PRO A 108 -5.52 -11.67 -7.01
CA PRO A 108 -4.06 -11.60 -7.01
C PRO A 108 -3.54 -10.46 -7.88
N LEU A 109 -2.35 -9.91 -7.55
CA LEU A 109 -1.82 -8.73 -8.23
C LEU A 109 -1.49 -8.98 -9.72
N ASP A 110 -1.11 -10.20 -10.09
CA ASP A 110 -0.90 -10.61 -11.49
C ASP A 110 -2.22 -10.68 -12.28
N GLN A 111 -3.31 -11.03 -11.63
CA GLN A 111 -4.65 -11.00 -12.23
C GLN A 111 -5.16 -9.56 -12.38
N LEU A 112 -4.85 -8.67 -11.41
CA LEU A 112 -5.14 -7.24 -11.53
C LEU A 112 -4.49 -6.64 -12.77
N ASP A 113 -3.23 -7.01 -13.06
CA ASP A 113 -2.51 -6.54 -14.26
C ASP A 113 -3.28 -6.91 -15.54
N LYS A 114 -3.63 -8.19 -15.71
CA LYS A 114 -4.41 -8.68 -16.85
C LYS A 114 -5.80 -8.03 -16.93
N ARG A 115 -6.44 -7.84 -15.78
CA ARG A 115 -7.78 -7.23 -15.72
C ARG A 115 -7.76 -5.77 -16.17
N VAL A 116 -6.73 -5.01 -15.77
CA VAL A 116 -6.54 -3.63 -16.22
C VAL A 116 -6.24 -3.58 -17.71
N ASP A 117 -5.46 -4.52 -18.26
CA ASP A 117 -5.23 -4.61 -19.70
C ASP A 117 -6.53 -4.80 -20.47
N ALA A 118 -7.37 -5.74 -20.04
CA ALA A 118 -8.67 -5.99 -20.66
C ALA A 118 -9.59 -4.75 -20.57
N TRP A 119 -9.57 -4.04 -19.44
CA TRP A 119 -10.34 -2.81 -19.27
C TRP A 119 -9.83 -1.69 -20.21
N ILE A 120 -8.51 -1.49 -20.30
CA ILE A 120 -7.91 -0.52 -21.23
C ILE A 120 -8.30 -0.83 -22.68
N ALA A 121 -8.24 -2.11 -23.09
CA ALA A 121 -8.62 -2.53 -24.44
C ALA A 121 -10.10 -2.19 -24.72
N LYS A 122 -10.99 -2.49 -23.78
CA LYS A 122 -12.41 -2.15 -23.86
C LYS A 122 -12.64 -0.64 -24.03
N MET A 123 -11.95 0.17 -23.22
CA MET A 123 -12.10 1.63 -23.27
C MET A 123 -11.52 2.27 -24.53
N LYS A 124 -10.56 1.61 -25.20
CA LYS A 124 -10.04 2.07 -26.50
C LYS A 124 -11.02 1.77 -27.65
N ALA A 125 -11.71 0.65 -27.57
CA ALA A 125 -12.64 0.19 -28.62
C ALA A 125 -13.96 0.96 -28.66
N GLY A 126 -14.40 1.53 -27.55
CA GLY A 126 -15.57 2.40 -27.45
C GLY A 126 -15.21 3.87 -27.48
#